data_cef98f275d0a01625109c893b1f7dea9
#
_entry.id   cef98f275d0a01625109c893b1f7dea9
#
_cell.length_a   1.000
_cell.length_b   1.000
_cell.length_c   1.000
_cell.angle_alpha   90.00
_cell.angle_beta   90.00
_cell.angle_gamma   90.00
#
_symmetry.space_group_name_H-M   'P 1'
#
loop_
_entity.id
_entity.type
_entity.pdbx_description
1 polymer ?
#
loop_
_entity_poly.entity_id
_entity_poly.type
_entity_poly.pdbx_seq_one_letter_code
_entity_poly.pdbx_strand_id
1 'polypeptide(L)'
;MVLIDKKLPKRERIMLAAADVFARKGYLQATLDEIIELADTGKGTVYSYYKNKDNLFYTLVSDKNEQFVAKLRQVAEAPSSPFDKLEAYLCEMLEFLRRNDTLWQVLFYEMIGANRGWYFIYDEETGGDKLVVKWGAAPREEETDKVRRYLELVRSSFRLLEDILQE
;
A
#
# COMPACT_ATOMS: atom_id res chain seq x y z
N MET A 1 -21.66 1.26 -3.52
CA MET A 1 -21.39 0.68 -4.85
C MET A 1 -21.07 1.84 -5.79
N VAL A 2 -19.85 1.87 -6.28
CA VAL A 2 -19.36 2.92 -7.19
C VAL A 2 -20.03 2.71 -8.58
N LEU A 3 -20.51 3.80 -9.20
CA LEU A 3 -20.91 3.80 -10.60
C LEU A 3 -19.65 4.02 -11.45
N ILE A 4 -19.27 2.99 -12.20
CA ILE A 4 -18.08 3.04 -13.05
C ILE A 4 -18.49 3.46 -14.46
N ASP A 5 -17.92 4.56 -14.97
CA ASP A 5 -18.18 5.01 -16.34
C ASP A 5 -17.61 3.98 -17.34
N LYS A 6 -18.47 3.45 -18.18
CA LYS A 6 -18.13 2.46 -19.23
C LYS A 6 -17.21 3.03 -20.31
N LYS A 7 -17.08 4.36 -20.42
CA LYS A 7 -16.18 5.04 -21.35
C LYS A 7 -14.71 5.00 -20.92
N LEU A 8 -14.45 4.74 -19.63
CA LEU A 8 -13.09 4.61 -19.12
C LEU A 8 -12.36 3.41 -19.71
N PRO A 9 -11.03 3.49 -19.85
CA PRO A 9 -10.22 2.35 -20.24
C PRO A 9 -10.46 1.14 -19.34
N LYS A 10 -10.40 -0.07 -19.90
CA LYS A 10 -10.66 -1.32 -19.16
C LYS A 10 -9.79 -1.44 -17.89
N ARG A 11 -8.50 -1.07 -17.97
CA ARG A 11 -7.60 -1.08 -16.83
C ARG A 11 -8.12 -0.21 -15.68
N GLU A 12 -8.54 1.00 -15.99
CA GLU A 12 -9.04 1.95 -15.00
C GLU A 12 -10.36 1.48 -14.38
N ARG A 13 -11.28 0.95 -15.18
CA ARG A 13 -12.52 0.34 -14.66
C ARG A 13 -12.24 -0.81 -13.70
N ILE A 14 -11.27 -1.68 -14.03
CA ILE A 14 -10.88 -2.79 -13.16
C ILE A 14 -10.29 -2.26 -11.84
N MET A 15 -9.46 -1.22 -11.88
CA MET A 15 -8.87 -0.62 -10.68
C MET A 15 -9.92 0.04 -9.78
N LEU A 16 -10.89 0.75 -10.35
CA LEU A 16 -12.01 1.34 -9.60
C LEU A 16 -12.91 0.26 -8.97
N ALA A 17 -13.22 -0.80 -9.73
CA ALA A 17 -13.98 -1.94 -9.23
C ALA A 17 -13.24 -2.65 -8.10
N ALA A 18 -11.93 -2.88 -8.27
CA ALA A 18 -11.10 -3.51 -7.25
C ALA A 18 -11.07 -2.69 -5.97
N ALA A 19 -10.87 -1.37 -6.08
CA ALA A 19 -10.90 -0.47 -4.93
C ALA A 19 -12.23 -0.54 -4.16
N ASP A 20 -13.38 -0.51 -4.87
CA ASP A 20 -14.70 -0.59 -4.25
C ASP A 20 -14.96 -1.98 -3.60
N VAL A 21 -14.63 -3.06 -4.28
CA VAL A 21 -14.84 -4.42 -3.75
C VAL A 21 -13.96 -4.69 -2.54
N PHE A 22 -12.67 -4.34 -2.60
CA PHE A 22 -11.77 -4.51 -1.47
C PHE A 22 -12.17 -3.61 -0.28
N ALA A 23 -12.62 -2.38 -0.53
CA ALA A 23 -13.09 -1.49 0.53
C ALA A 23 -14.32 -2.02 1.26
N ARG A 24 -15.27 -2.63 0.52
CA ARG A 24 -16.52 -3.14 1.12
C ARG A 24 -16.39 -4.49 1.80
N LYS A 25 -15.56 -5.38 1.28
CA LYS A 25 -15.48 -6.79 1.72
C LYS A 25 -14.17 -7.15 2.42
N GLY A 26 -13.17 -6.29 2.34
CA GLY A 26 -11.81 -6.65 2.69
C GLY A 26 -11.17 -7.58 1.66
N TYR A 27 -9.87 -7.83 1.83
CA TYR A 27 -9.11 -8.65 0.88
C TYR A 27 -9.56 -10.12 0.83
N LEU A 28 -9.80 -10.73 2.00
CA LEU A 28 -10.07 -12.17 2.08
C LEU A 28 -11.38 -12.56 1.38
N GLN A 29 -12.45 -11.78 1.59
CA GLN A 29 -13.79 -12.08 1.06
C GLN A 29 -14.00 -11.57 -0.37
N ALA A 30 -13.18 -10.63 -0.84
CA ALA A 30 -13.23 -10.13 -2.20
C ALA A 30 -12.83 -11.20 -3.21
N THR A 31 -13.57 -11.30 -4.32
CA THR A 31 -13.29 -12.24 -5.41
C THR A 31 -12.99 -11.50 -6.71
N LEU A 32 -12.19 -12.11 -7.59
CA LEU A 32 -11.96 -11.54 -8.93
C LEU A 32 -13.24 -11.52 -9.77
N ASP A 33 -14.14 -12.49 -9.60
CA ASP A 33 -15.39 -12.56 -10.38
C ASP A 33 -16.30 -11.36 -10.06
N GLU A 34 -16.39 -10.92 -8.80
CA GLU A 34 -17.11 -9.70 -8.41
C GLU A 34 -16.48 -8.43 -9.01
N ILE A 35 -15.15 -8.37 -9.02
CA ILE A 35 -14.42 -7.25 -9.62
C ILE A 35 -14.66 -7.21 -11.13
N ILE A 36 -14.63 -8.37 -11.81
CA ILE A 36 -14.92 -8.53 -13.24
C ILE A 36 -16.32 -8.03 -13.57
N GLU A 37 -17.30 -8.45 -12.78
CA GLU A 37 -18.71 -8.05 -12.94
C GLU A 37 -18.88 -6.54 -12.76
N LEU A 38 -18.37 -5.98 -11.66
CA LEU A 38 -18.47 -4.55 -11.37
C LEU A 38 -17.72 -3.68 -12.40
N ALA A 39 -16.59 -4.16 -12.93
CA ALA A 39 -15.81 -3.48 -13.96
C ALA A 39 -16.46 -3.58 -15.36
N ASP A 40 -17.50 -4.38 -15.53
CA ASP A 40 -18.11 -4.68 -16.84
C ASP A 40 -17.05 -5.09 -17.87
N THR A 41 -16.25 -6.10 -17.53
CA THR A 41 -15.15 -6.57 -18.37
C THR A 41 -15.13 -8.10 -18.47
N GLY A 42 -14.42 -8.61 -19.46
CA GLY A 42 -14.25 -10.07 -19.62
C GLY A 42 -13.21 -10.64 -18.65
N LYS A 43 -13.44 -11.86 -18.14
CA LYS A 43 -12.53 -12.61 -17.28
C LYS A 43 -11.11 -12.68 -17.85
N GLY A 44 -10.95 -12.98 -19.14
CA GLY A 44 -9.67 -13.01 -19.83
C GLY A 44 -8.91 -11.69 -19.77
N THR A 45 -9.62 -10.54 -19.78
CA THR A 45 -8.98 -9.22 -19.67
C THR A 45 -8.34 -9.03 -18.30
N VAL A 46 -9.05 -9.36 -17.20
CA VAL A 46 -8.51 -9.20 -15.83
C VAL A 46 -7.32 -10.13 -15.61
N TYR A 47 -7.43 -11.40 -16.03
CA TYR A 47 -6.31 -12.35 -15.91
C TYR A 47 -5.10 -11.97 -16.77
N SER A 48 -5.31 -11.38 -17.95
CA SER A 48 -4.24 -10.87 -18.81
C SER A 48 -3.46 -9.73 -18.15
N TYR A 49 -4.14 -8.80 -17.45
CA TYR A 49 -3.48 -7.67 -16.78
C TYR A 49 -2.83 -8.04 -15.44
N TYR A 50 -3.52 -8.86 -14.63
CA TYR A 50 -3.14 -8.99 -13.21
C TYR A 50 -2.80 -10.41 -12.78
N LYS A 51 -3.12 -11.44 -13.60
CA LYS A 51 -2.92 -12.87 -13.35
C LYS A 51 -3.71 -13.44 -12.17
N ASN A 52 -3.71 -12.77 -10.99
CA ASN A 52 -4.39 -13.21 -9.78
C ASN A 52 -4.81 -12.01 -8.92
N LYS A 53 -5.54 -12.30 -7.84
CA LYS A 53 -6.03 -11.31 -6.87
C LYS A 53 -4.91 -10.56 -6.16
N ASP A 54 -3.82 -11.27 -5.83
CA ASP A 54 -2.68 -10.68 -5.12
C ASP A 54 -1.99 -9.61 -5.96
N ASN A 55 -1.75 -9.88 -7.24
CA ASN A 55 -1.15 -8.90 -8.14
C ASN A 55 -2.07 -7.70 -8.42
N LEU A 56 -3.39 -7.94 -8.52
CA LEU A 56 -4.35 -6.86 -8.66
C LEU A 56 -4.34 -5.96 -7.41
N PHE A 57 -4.37 -6.58 -6.23
CA PHE A 57 -4.32 -5.84 -4.97
C PHE A 57 -3.00 -5.08 -4.80
N TYR A 58 -1.86 -5.72 -5.09
CA TYR A 58 -0.56 -5.07 -5.06
C TYR A 58 -0.51 -3.86 -6.00
N THR A 59 -1.00 -4.00 -7.23
CA THR A 59 -1.06 -2.89 -8.20
C THR A 59 -1.90 -1.74 -7.65
N LEU A 60 -3.06 -2.04 -7.04
CA LEU A 60 -3.91 -1.01 -6.44
C LEU A 60 -3.21 -0.26 -5.30
N VAL A 61 -2.53 -0.97 -4.41
CA VAL A 61 -1.77 -0.37 -3.31
C VAL A 61 -0.60 0.45 -3.84
N SER A 62 0.12 -0.06 -4.85
CA SER A 62 1.24 0.64 -5.48
C SER A 62 0.79 1.96 -6.13
N ASP A 63 -0.27 1.93 -6.94
CA ASP A 63 -0.82 3.13 -7.60
C ASP A 63 -1.24 4.19 -6.55
N LYS A 64 -1.82 3.77 -5.42
CA LYS A 64 -2.19 4.68 -4.33
C LYS A 64 -0.97 5.23 -3.59
N ASN A 65 0.02 4.39 -3.35
CA ASN A 65 1.27 4.80 -2.71
C ASN A 65 2.06 5.78 -3.58
N GLU A 66 2.13 5.57 -4.89
CA GLU A 66 2.79 6.50 -5.82
C GLU A 66 2.16 7.90 -5.75
N GLN A 67 0.83 7.98 -5.74
CA GLN A 67 0.12 9.26 -5.60
C GLN A 67 0.42 9.93 -4.25
N PHE A 68 0.49 9.14 -3.19
CA PHE A 68 0.81 9.63 -1.86
C PHE A 68 2.26 10.14 -1.76
N VAL A 69 3.24 9.34 -2.21
CA VAL A 69 4.65 9.74 -2.22
C VAL A 69 4.89 10.99 -3.08
N ALA A 70 4.17 11.13 -4.20
CA ALA A 70 4.25 12.34 -5.01
C ALA A 70 3.80 13.60 -4.25
N LYS A 71 2.76 13.49 -3.42
CA LYS A 71 2.32 14.60 -2.55
C LYS A 71 3.33 14.88 -1.44
N LEU A 72 3.84 13.84 -0.78
CA LEU A 72 4.86 14.02 0.25
C LEU A 72 6.13 14.67 -0.29
N ARG A 73 6.51 14.34 -1.54
CA ARG A 73 7.64 14.99 -2.20
C ARG A 73 7.40 16.48 -2.41
N GLN A 74 6.19 16.88 -2.82
CA GLN A 74 5.85 18.31 -2.93
C GLN A 74 5.96 19.03 -1.58
N VAL A 75 5.58 18.37 -0.50
CA VAL A 75 5.76 18.90 0.87
C VAL A 75 7.24 19.06 1.21
N ALA A 76 8.05 18.02 0.97
CA ALA A 76 9.48 18.05 1.28
C ALA A 76 10.25 19.12 0.47
N GLU A 77 9.86 19.34 -0.79
CA GLU A 77 10.47 20.32 -1.70
C GLU A 77 9.92 21.75 -1.52
N ALA A 78 8.90 21.96 -0.66
CA ALA A 78 8.31 23.27 -0.46
C ALA A 78 9.31 24.26 0.18
N PRO A 79 9.31 25.55 -0.22
CA PRO A 79 10.16 26.59 0.37
C PRO A 79 9.58 27.04 1.72
N SER A 80 9.56 26.16 2.71
CA SER A 80 9.00 26.40 4.05
C SER A 80 9.99 25.90 5.13
N SER A 81 9.74 26.24 6.40
CA SER A 81 10.60 25.78 7.48
C SER A 81 10.51 24.26 7.66
N PRO A 82 11.56 23.59 8.20
CA PRO A 82 11.50 22.16 8.50
C PRO A 82 10.32 21.79 9.39
N PHE A 83 9.93 22.65 10.31
CA PHE A 83 8.77 22.44 11.17
C PHE A 83 7.44 22.45 10.38
N ASP A 84 7.27 23.42 9.48
CA ASP A 84 6.07 23.50 8.63
C ASP A 84 5.99 22.31 7.67
N LYS A 85 7.13 21.85 7.12
CA LYS A 85 7.21 20.64 6.31
C LYS A 85 6.80 19.40 7.10
N LEU A 86 7.27 19.27 8.34
CA LEU A 86 6.92 18.15 9.21
C LEU A 86 5.43 18.14 9.53
N GLU A 87 4.84 19.28 9.86
CA GLU A 87 3.40 19.40 10.10
C GLU A 87 2.60 19.01 8.85
N ALA A 88 2.96 19.55 7.69
CA ALA A 88 2.30 19.22 6.43
C ALA A 88 2.46 17.74 6.06
N TYR A 89 3.63 17.14 6.29
CA TYR A 89 3.88 15.71 6.08
C TYR A 89 2.96 14.86 6.96
N LEU A 90 2.85 15.16 8.25
CA LEU A 90 1.97 14.44 9.18
C LEU A 90 0.49 14.59 8.80
N CYS A 91 0.06 15.77 8.39
CA CYS A 91 -1.30 16.01 7.91
C CYS A 91 -1.63 15.18 6.66
N GLU A 92 -0.74 15.17 5.65
CA GLU A 92 -0.92 14.35 4.44
C GLU A 92 -0.91 12.85 4.75
N MET A 93 -0.04 12.41 5.67
CA MET A 93 0.00 11.02 6.14
C MET A 93 -1.34 10.61 6.79
N LEU A 94 -1.84 11.41 7.73
CA LEU A 94 -3.10 11.12 8.42
C LEU A 94 -4.29 11.12 7.44
N GLU A 95 -4.32 12.08 6.52
CA GLU A 95 -5.38 12.15 5.51
C GLU A 95 -5.32 10.94 4.55
N PHE A 96 -4.15 10.52 4.13
CA PHE A 96 -3.96 9.34 3.31
C PHE A 96 -4.41 8.05 4.01
N LEU A 97 -4.03 7.87 5.28
CA LEU A 97 -4.45 6.74 6.09
C LEU A 97 -5.97 6.72 6.27
N ARG A 98 -6.57 7.87 6.57
CA ARG A 98 -8.02 8.01 6.75
C ARG A 98 -8.82 7.71 5.49
N ARG A 99 -8.33 8.15 4.32
CA ARG A 99 -8.99 7.90 3.02
C ARG A 99 -8.85 6.48 2.51
N ASN A 100 -7.84 5.77 2.98
CA ASN A 100 -7.48 4.43 2.50
C ASN A 100 -7.44 3.41 3.64
N ASP A 101 -8.23 3.59 4.70
CA ASP A 101 -8.21 2.78 5.92
C ASP A 101 -8.31 1.28 5.63
N THR A 102 -9.22 0.87 4.78
CA THR A 102 -9.41 -0.54 4.41
C THR A 102 -8.19 -1.11 3.67
N LEU A 103 -7.58 -0.33 2.76
CA LEU A 103 -6.36 -0.76 2.07
C LEU A 103 -5.20 -0.95 3.05
N TRP A 104 -5.08 -0.03 4.04
CA TRP A 104 -4.08 -0.14 5.09
C TRP A 104 -4.31 -1.32 6.02
N GLN A 105 -5.55 -1.56 6.43
CA GLN A 105 -5.90 -2.74 7.23
C GLN A 105 -5.52 -4.03 6.51
N VAL A 106 -5.81 -4.14 5.22
CA VAL A 106 -5.42 -5.31 4.41
C VAL A 106 -3.91 -5.39 4.25
N LEU A 107 -3.24 -4.27 3.97
CA LEU A 107 -1.79 -4.23 3.85
C LEU A 107 -1.13 -4.71 5.16
N PHE A 108 -1.55 -4.17 6.31
CA PHE A 108 -1.07 -4.62 7.60
C PHE A 108 -1.37 -6.09 7.86
N TYR A 109 -2.58 -6.56 7.54
CA TYR A 109 -2.93 -7.97 7.70
C TYR A 109 -2.05 -8.88 6.84
N GLU A 110 -1.82 -8.52 5.58
CA GLU A 110 -0.95 -9.27 4.66
C GLU A 110 0.54 -9.20 5.07
N MET A 111 0.99 -8.06 5.58
CA MET A 111 2.35 -7.88 6.08
C MET A 111 2.58 -8.59 7.41
N ILE A 112 1.59 -8.55 8.34
CA ILE A 112 1.71 -9.10 9.68
C ILE A 112 1.35 -10.60 9.68
N GLY A 113 0.49 -11.04 8.73
CA GLY A 113 -0.02 -12.41 8.66
C GLY A 113 -0.84 -12.79 9.89
N ALA A 114 -1.91 -13.55 9.72
CA ALA A 114 -2.87 -13.88 10.77
C ALA A 114 -2.29 -14.65 11.98
N ASN A 115 -1.03 -15.12 11.92
CA ASN A 115 -0.39 -15.95 12.96
C ASN A 115 1.08 -15.63 13.20
N ARG A 116 1.61 -14.50 12.74
CA ARG A 116 3.03 -14.22 12.86
C ARG A 116 3.25 -13.00 13.73
N GLY A 117 3.76 -13.23 14.94
CA GLY A 117 4.18 -12.16 15.82
C GLY A 117 5.33 -11.38 15.20
N TRP A 118 5.10 -10.09 14.96
CA TRP A 118 6.17 -9.14 14.71
C TRP A 118 6.77 -8.74 16.02
N TYR A 119 8.08 -8.57 16.05
CA TYR A 119 8.71 -7.86 17.13
C TYR A 119 9.81 -6.98 16.58
N PHE A 120 9.91 -5.81 17.17
CA PHE A 120 10.98 -4.87 16.89
C PHE A 120 12.13 -5.20 17.83
N ILE A 121 13.33 -5.33 17.29
CA ILE A 121 14.54 -5.44 18.09
C ILE A 121 15.53 -4.39 17.61
N TYR A 122 16.30 -3.87 18.53
CA TYR A 122 17.51 -3.14 18.17
C TYR A 122 18.53 -4.16 17.67
N ASP A 123 19.11 -3.89 16.51
CA ASP A 123 20.13 -4.77 15.94
C ASP A 123 21.45 -4.55 16.66
N GLU A 124 21.78 -5.46 17.57
CA GLU A 124 23.04 -5.43 18.32
C GLU A 124 24.27 -5.66 17.42
N GLU A 125 24.12 -6.30 16.24
CA GLU A 125 25.21 -6.56 15.30
C GLU A 125 25.62 -5.30 14.52
N THR A 126 24.75 -4.31 14.39
CA THR A 126 25.03 -3.03 13.71
C THR A 126 25.29 -1.86 14.66
N GLY A 127 25.50 -2.13 15.96
CA GLY A 127 25.83 -1.11 16.97
C GLY A 127 24.65 -0.46 17.67
N GLY A 128 23.47 -1.08 17.64
CA GLY A 128 22.34 -0.72 18.49
C GLY A 128 21.46 0.44 18.01
N ASP A 129 21.80 1.11 16.91
CA ASP A 129 21.10 2.31 16.43
C ASP A 129 20.00 2.04 15.38
N LYS A 130 19.83 0.79 14.98
CA LYS A 130 18.80 0.43 13.96
C LYS A 130 17.70 -0.45 14.54
N LEU A 131 16.47 0.03 14.40
CA LEU A 131 15.30 -0.77 14.68
C LEU A 131 15.11 -1.80 13.57
N VAL A 132 15.23 -3.07 13.87
CA VAL A 132 15.03 -4.17 12.92
C VAL A 132 13.76 -4.93 13.27
N VAL A 133 12.94 -5.18 12.27
CA VAL A 133 11.74 -6.01 12.40
C VAL A 133 12.14 -7.47 12.21
N LYS A 134 12.02 -8.30 13.24
CA LYS A 134 12.18 -9.76 13.15
C LYS A 134 10.82 -10.46 13.22
N TRP A 135 10.72 -11.57 12.53
CA TRP A 135 9.53 -12.41 12.44
C TRP A 135 9.60 -13.55 13.44
N GLY A 136 8.45 -13.91 14.04
CA GLY A 136 8.39 -15.02 14.99
C GLY A 136 8.61 -16.42 14.36
N ALA A 137 8.41 -16.56 13.06
CA ALA A 137 8.76 -17.77 12.30
C ALA A 137 9.36 -17.35 10.96
N ALA A 138 10.36 -18.07 10.49
CA ALA A 138 10.96 -17.81 9.18
C ALA A 138 9.89 -17.89 8.08
N PRO A 139 9.65 -16.81 7.32
CA PRO A 139 8.67 -16.82 6.24
C PRO A 139 9.13 -17.76 5.13
N ARG A 140 8.18 -18.33 4.38
CA ARG A 140 8.50 -19.04 3.14
C ARG A 140 9.07 -18.05 2.13
N GLU A 141 9.88 -18.51 1.19
CA GLU A 141 10.57 -17.67 0.22
C GLU A 141 9.59 -16.76 -0.57
N GLU A 142 8.46 -17.32 -1.05
CA GLU A 142 7.40 -16.57 -1.74
C GLU A 142 6.74 -15.48 -0.87
N GLU A 143 6.59 -15.73 0.43
CA GLU A 143 6.03 -14.79 1.39
C GLU A 143 7.03 -13.68 1.70
N THR A 144 8.33 -13.99 1.71
CA THR A 144 9.40 -13.01 1.89
C THR A 144 9.42 -12.00 0.76
N ASP A 145 9.27 -12.43 -0.47
CA ASP A 145 9.23 -11.54 -1.63
C ASP A 145 7.99 -10.65 -1.64
N LYS A 146 6.83 -11.20 -1.27
CA LYS A 146 5.59 -10.43 -1.15
C LYS A 146 5.75 -9.31 -0.12
N VAL A 147 6.22 -9.65 1.07
CA VAL A 147 6.45 -8.67 2.15
C VAL A 147 7.48 -7.63 1.77
N ARG A 148 8.59 -8.04 1.14
CA ARG A 148 9.62 -7.12 0.67
C ARG A 148 9.05 -6.05 -0.26
N ARG A 149 8.20 -6.43 -1.23
CA ARG A 149 7.53 -5.49 -2.14
C ARG A 149 6.69 -4.45 -1.38
N TYR A 150 5.92 -4.87 -0.38
CA TYR A 150 5.11 -3.94 0.42
C TYR A 150 5.97 -3.06 1.33
N LEU A 151 7.03 -3.59 1.92
CA LEU A 151 7.99 -2.79 2.71
C LEU A 151 8.68 -1.72 1.87
N GLU A 152 9.02 -2.01 0.61
CA GLU A 152 9.60 -1.03 -0.30
C GLU A 152 8.65 0.13 -0.59
N LEU A 153 7.33 -0.16 -0.75
CA LEU A 153 6.31 0.90 -0.90
C LEU A 153 6.28 1.83 0.32
N VAL A 154 6.25 1.26 1.52
CA VAL A 154 6.20 2.03 2.77
C VAL A 154 7.52 2.81 3.00
N ARG A 155 8.66 2.20 2.67
CA ARG A 155 9.98 2.80 2.86
C ARG A 155 10.15 4.11 2.09
N SER A 156 9.54 4.23 0.93
CA SER A 156 9.64 5.44 0.10
C SER A 156 9.07 6.69 0.77
N SER A 157 8.00 6.56 1.57
CA SER A 157 7.43 7.66 2.33
C SER A 157 8.30 8.03 3.55
N PHE A 158 8.85 7.03 4.26
CA PHE A 158 9.71 7.29 5.42
C PHE A 158 11.03 7.98 5.06
N ARG A 159 11.60 7.70 3.89
CA ARG A 159 12.81 8.42 3.43
C ARG A 159 12.58 9.92 3.31
N LEU A 160 11.42 10.35 2.80
CA LEU A 160 11.09 11.77 2.72
C LEU A 160 10.93 12.42 4.10
N LEU A 161 10.48 11.66 5.10
CA LEU A 161 10.47 12.14 6.48
C LEU A 161 11.88 12.30 7.03
N GLU A 162 12.76 11.31 6.78
CA GLU A 162 14.16 11.38 7.17
C GLU A 162 14.85 12.62 6.57
N ASP A 163 14.59 12.91 5.28
CA ASP A 163 15.14 14.09 4.59
C ASP A 163 14.68 15.39 5.28
N ILE A 164 13.39 15.52 5.61
CA ILE A 164 12.85 16.69 6.32
C ILE A 164 13.49 16.87 7.71
N LEU A 165 13.73 15.76 8.43
CA LEU A 165 14.29 15.79 9.78
C LEU A 165 15.81 16.09 9.81
N GLN A 166 16.50 15.99 8.67
CA GLN A 166 17.92 16.30 8.52
C GLN A 166 18.19 17.75 8.07
N GLU A 167 17.16 18.53 7.68
CA GLU A 167 17.26 19.96 7.36
C GLU A 167 17.36 20.83 8.64
#